data_36def18665c60bb13dd0c2893aa82be2
#
_entry.id   36def18665c60bb13dd0c2893aa82be2
#
_cell.length_a   1.000
_cell.length_b   1.000
_cell.length_c   1.000
_cell.angle_alpha   90.00
_cell.angle_beta   90.00
_cell.angle_gamma   90.00
#
_symmetry.space_group_name_H-M   'P 1'
#
loop_
_entity.id
_entity.type
_entity.pdbx_description
1 polymer ?
#
loop_
_entity_poly.entity_id
_entity_poly.type
_entity_poly.pdbx_seq_one_letter_code
_entity_poly.pdbx_strand_id
1 'polypeptide(L)'
;LSGSSSERFSPVRHLPLSVWLTAPEGQSLATCANGCCMPVTGPLARQLITTCTRADGLVVDVHPADHALVANAVALSRRVSTVVIDPAVAGVIWTRATTGRDEADRRRVDVRIARAEATYLALAHRRGEAALVVVRRTCESEPNVTTIDGSLQELAEPAALLAPGGHLVVVTGLHLIQGRPHDPVPGLIRAAQRAGLVYLQHIVAVYGPIRRRQIVSSLLPAQSALSKAQAVSPYVPTALRAHADLLIFTKPHRPPASAGICPCGEEEA
;
A
#
# COMPACT_ATOMS: atom_id res chain seq x y z
N LEU A 1 34.26 -14.87 42.59
CA LEU A 1 33.79 -15.55 41.38
C LEU A 1 32.78 -14.67 40.67
N SER A 2 33.31 -13.81 39.78
CA SER A 2 32.52 -12.80 39.01
C SER A 2 32.09 -13.42 37.68
N GLY A 3 30.82 -13.76 37.56
CA GLY A 3 30.24 -14.14 36.27
C GLY A 3 29.85 -12.91 35.47
N SER A 4 30.65 -12.56 34.47
CA SER A 4 30.32 -11.55 33.46
C SER A 4 29.31 -12.12 32.50
N SER A 5 28.03 -11.75 32.65
CA SER A 5 27.01 -11.99 31.66
C SER A 5 27.23 -11.02 30.46
N SER A 6 27.83 -11.52 29.40
CA SER A 6 27.91 -10.84 28.12
C SER A 6 26.51 -10.76 27.50
N GLU A 7 25.81 -9.68 27.69
CA GLU A 7 24.62 -9.37 26.91
C GLU A 7 25.03 -9.23 25.45
N ARG A 8 24.70 -10.23 24.66
CA ARG A 8 24.82 -10.15 23.18
C ARG A 8 23.75 -9.18 22.70
N PHE A 9 24.16 -7.95 22.45
CA PHE A 9 23.38 -7.01 21.65
C PHE A 9 23.16 -7.61 20.28
N SER A 10 21.96 -8.12 20.01
CA SER A 10 21.55 -8.40 18.66
C SER A 10 21.60 -7.08 17.87
N PRO A 11 22.30 -7.03 16.74
CA PRO A 11 22.31 -5.81 15.92
C PRO A 11 20.86 -5.50 15.53
N VAL A 12 20.35 -4.35 15.95
CA VAL A 12 19.08 -3.81 15.48
C VAL A 12 19.23 -3.71 13.97
N ARG A 13 18.60 -4.61 13.24
CA ARG A 13 18.52 -4.51 11.77
C ARG A 13 17.70 -3.26 11.49
N HIS A 14 18.38 -2.17 11.16
CA HIS A 14 17.72 -0.98 10.66
C HIS A 14 16.95 -1.36 9.40
N LEU A 15 15.64 -1.25 9.48
CA LEU A 15 14.79 -1.46 8.32
C LEU A 15 15.11 -0.36 7.30
N PRO A 16 15.31 -0.70 6.03
CA PRO A 16 15.67 0.29 5.03
C PRO A 16 14.54 1.31 4.88
N LEU A 17 14.85 2.56 5.19
CA LEU A 17 13.97 3.70 5.02
C LEU A 17 14.42 4.50 3.79
N SER A 18 13.49 4.79 2.90
CA SER A 18 13.72 5.66 1.75
C SER A 18 12.74 6.82 1.74
N VAL A 19 13.18 7.93 1.17
CA VAL A 19 12.32 9.10 0.96
C VAL A 19 12.13 9.29 -0.53
N TRP A 20 10.87 9.27 -0.97
CA TRP A 20 10.51 9.58 -2.35
C TRP A 20 9.85 10.96 -2.41
N LEU A 21 10.33 11.80 -3.30
CA LEU A 21 9.70 13.08 -3.58
C LEU A 21 8.66 12.88 -4.67
N THR A 22 7.43 13.25 -4.38
CA THR A 22 6.33 13.18 -5.34
C THR A 22 5.71 14.56 -5.50
N ALA A 23 5.52 14.97 -6.75
CA ALA A 23 4.80 16.21 -7.02
C ALA A 23 3.29 15.98 -6.87
N PRO A 24 2.54 16.89 -6.27
CA PRO A 24 1.10 16.86 -6.35
C PRO A 24 0.69 17.09 -7.81
N GLU A 25 -0.10 16.17 -8.38
CA GLU A 25 -0.76 16.40 -9.67
C GLU A 25 -2.16 16.95 -9.41
N GLY A 26 -2.39 18.19 -9.83
CA GLY A 26 -3.72 18.78 -9.86
C GLY A 26 -4.43 18.79 -8.49
N GLN A 27 -5.74 18.67 -8.55
CA GLN A 27 -6.62 18.62 -7.37
C GLN A 27 -6.79 17.17 -6.86
N SER A 28 -5.71 16.55 -6.43
CA SER A 28 -5.84 15.28 -5.70
C SER A 28 -6.50 15.57 -4.37
N LEU A 29 -7.77 15.29 -4.27
CA LEU A 29 -8.55 15.49 -3.05
C LEU A 29 -8.07 14.51 -1.99
N ALA A 30 -7.98 14.97 -0.75
CA ALA A 30 -7.88 14.08 0.38
C ALA A 30 -9.07 13.12 0.35
N THR A 31 -8.80 11.84 0.53
CA THR A 31 -9.79 10.77 0.32
C THR A 31 -10.61 10.47 1.56
N CYS A 32 -10.41 11.21 2.63
CA CYS A 32 -11.20 11.08 3.86
C CYS A 32 -11.44 12.43 4.53
N ALA A 33 -12.53 12.51 5.31
CA ALA A 33 -12.94 13.71 6.05
C ALA A 33 -11.85 14.20 7.02
N ASN A 34 -11.03 13.29 7.55
CA ASN A 34 -9.95 13.61 8.50
C ASN A 34 -8.64 14.04 7.81
N GLY A 35 -8.59 14.09 6.48
CA GLY A 35 -7.39 14.48 5.72
C GLY A 35 -6.19 13.55 5.90
N CYS A 36 -6.39 12.35 6.48
CA CYS A 36 -5.32 11.41 6.76
C CYS A 36 -4.99 10.44 5.61
N CYS A 37 -5.86 10.33 4.63
CA CYS A 37 -5.67 9.42 3.51
C CYS A 37 -5.11 10.18 2.33
N MET A 38 -3.83 10.01 2.09
CA MET A 38 -3.15 10.65 0.96
C MET A 38 -3.35 9.83 -0.31
N PRO A 39 -3.64 10.46 -1.46
CA PRO A 39 -3.78 9.79 -2.73
C PRO A 39 -2.43 9.26 -3.23
N VAL A 40 -2.47 8.20 -4.01
CA VAL A 40 -1.31 7.79 -4.81
C VAL A 40 -1.31 8.64 -6.07
N THR A 41 -0.56 9.76 -6.07
CA THR A 41 -0.48 10.69 -7.20
C THR A 41 0.11 10.00 -8.44
N GLY A 42 -0.08 10.58 -9.62
CA GLY A 42 0.43 10.02 -10.87
C GLY A 42 1.95 9.78 -10.86
N PRO A 43 2.81 10.71 -10.44
CA PRO A 43 4.24 10.46 -10.29
C PRO A 43 4.56 9.32 -9.33
N LEU A 44 3.88 9.24 -8.18
CA LEU A 44 4.06 8.17 -7.21
C LEU A 44 3.59 6.82 -7.79
N ALA A 45 2.43 6.79 -8.44
CA ALA A 45 1.91 5.60 -9.12
C ALA A 45 2.92 5.09 -10.16
N ARG A 46 3.44 5.97 -11.00
CA ARG A 46 4.45 5.64 -12.01
C ARG A 46 5.70 5.04 -11.39
N GLN A 47 6.20 5.66 -10.33
CA GLN A 47 7.39 5.19 -9.63
C GLN A 47 7.16 3.81 -8.99
N LEU A 48 6.03 3.59 -8.32
CA LEU A 48 5.65 2.29 -7.76
C LEU A 48 5.58 1.21 -8.84
N ILE A 49 4.87 1.48 -9.94
CA ILE A 49 4.68 0.52 -11.03
C ILE A 49 6.03 0.15 -11.65
N THR A 50 6.87 1.14 -11.96
CA THR A 50 8.17 0.88 -12.60
C THR A 50 9.14 0.14 -11.69
N THR A 51 9.09 0.40 -10.38
CA THR A 51 9.96 -0.24 -9.39
C THR A 51 9.52 -1.68 -9.09
N CYS A 52 8.20 -1.92 -8.99
CA CYS A 52 7.66 -3.20 -8.53
C CYS A 52 7.21 -4.13 -9.65
N THR A 53 7.16 -3.68 -10.92
CA THR A 53 6.61 -4.50 -12.01
C THR A 53 7.44 -4.41 -13.28
N ARG A 54 7.36 -5.47 -14.10
CA ARG A 54 7.86 -5.48 -15.47
C ARG A 54 6.70 -5.23 -16.45
N ALA A 55 7.02 -5.04 -17.75
CA ALA A 55 6.00 -4.98 -18.80
C ALA A 55 5.07 -6.20 -18.71
N ASP A 56 3.80 -6.01 -19.05
CA ASP A 56 2.72 -6.99 -18.96
C ASP A 56 2.43 -7.55 -17.55
N GLY A 57 3.16 -7.12 -16.53
CA GLY A 57 2.86 -7.46 -15.14
C GLY A 57 1.46 -7.02 -14.73
N LEU A 58 0.77 -7.81 -13.92
CA LEU A 58 -0.54 -7.43 -13.38
C LEU A 58 -0.38 -6.53 -12.16
N VAL A 59 -1.00 -5.36 -12.22
CA VAL A 59 -1.18 -4.42 -11.10
C VAL A 59 -2.61 -4.56 -10.59
N VAL A 60 -2.78 -4.74 -9.29
CA VAL A 60 -4.09 -4.75 -8.64
C VAL A 60 -4.20 -3.54 -7.72
N ASP A 61 -5.22 -2.71 -7.94
CA ASP A 61 -5.53 -1.55 -7.12
C ASP A 61 -6.82 -1.80 -6.33
N VAL A 62 -6.68 -1.99 -5.02
CA VAL A 62 -7.80 -2.32 -4.14
C VAL A 62 -8.37 -1.03 -3.56
N HIS A 63 -9.64 -0.75 -3.86
CA HIS A 63 -10.34 0.47 -3.47
C HIS A 63 -9.58 1.75 -3.82
N PRO A 64 -9.39 2.01 -5.13
CA PRO A 64 -8.69 3.21 -5.58
C PRO A 64 -9.40 4.47 -5.13
N ALA A 65 -8.63 5.43 -4.69
CA ALA A 65 -9.14 6.77 -4.36
C ALA A 65 -9.37 7.61 -5.62
N ASP A 66 -8.60 7.33 -6.68
CA ASP A 66 -8.65 8.01 -7.97
C ASP A 66 -8.20 7.06 -9.10
N HIS A 67 -8.05 7.61 -10.29
CA HIS A 67 -7.66 6.86 -11.49
C HIS A 67 -6.14 6.75 -11.69
N ALA A 68 -5.31 7.39 -10.86
CA ALA A 68 -3.90 7.60 -11.17
C ALA A 68 -3.11 6.29 -11.31
N LEU A 69 -3.30 5.33 -10.40
CA LEU A 69 -2.58 4.06 -10.47
C LEU A 69 -3.00 3.25 -11.72
N VAL A 70 -4.30 3.16 -11.99
CA VAL A 70 -4.86 2.43 -13.13
C VAL A 70 -4.39 3.04 -14.46
N ALA A 71 -4.53 4.37 -14.61
CA ALA A 71 -4.13 5.07 -15.84
C ALA A 71 -2.62 4.96 -16.12
N ASN A 72 -1.78 5.07 -15.07
CA ASN A 72 -0.33 4.91 -15.23
C ASN A 72 0.07 3.45 -15.49
N ALA A 73 -0.64 2.45 -14.96
CA ALA A 73 -0.37 1.05 -15.26
C ALA A 73 -0.57 0.78 -16.75
N VAL A 74 -1.69 1.23 -17.32
CA VAL A 74 -1.95 1.10 -18.77
C VAL A 74 -0.92 1.86 -19.59
N ALA A 75 -0.61 3.11 -19.21
CA ALA A 75 0.38 3.93 -19.91
C ALA A 75 1.79 3.30 -19.94
N LEU A 76 2.08 2.45 -18.98
CA LEU A 76 3.34 1.71 -18.88
C LEU A 76 3.25 0.28 -19.42
N SER A 77 2.19 -0.04 -20.17
CA SER A 77 1.95 -1.37 -20.76
C SER A 77 1.85 -2.48 -19.70
N ARG A 78 1.18 -2.22 -18.58
CA ARG A 78 0.84 -3.22 -17.55
C ARG A 78 -0.63 -3.61 -17.68
N ARG A 79 -0.95 -4.83 -17.29
CA ARG A 79 -2.33 -5.23 -17.04
C ARG A 79 -2.77 -4.66 -15.71
N VAL A 80 -4.04 -4.28 -15.59
CA VAL A 80 -4.56 -3.73 -14.33
C VAL A 80 -5.92 -4.31 -14.01
N SER A 81 -6.13 -4.67 -12.75
CA SER A 81 -7.42 -5.04 -12.21
C SER A 81 -7.72 -4.19 -10.98
N THR A 82 -8.94 -3.68 -10.89
CA THR A 82 -9.35 -2.84 -9.76
C THR A 82 -10.79 -3.14 -9.36
N VAL A 83 -11.08 -2.95 -8.07
CA VAL A 83 -12.43 -3.05 -7.53
C VAL A 83 -12.79 -1.76 -6.84
N VAL A 84 -13.94 -1.21 -7.21
CA VAL A 84 -14.51 0.01 -6.64
C VAL A 84 -15.90 -0.27 -6.08
N ILE A 85 -16.30 0.52 -5.08
CA ILE A 85 -17.63 0.41 -4.47
C ILE A 85 -18.64 1.26 -5.25
N ASP A 86 -18.22 2.46 -5.68
CA ASP A 86 -19.09 3.42 -6.36
C ASP A 86 -19.00 3.24 -7.89
N PRO A 87 -20.12 2.97 -8.58
CA PRO A 87 -20.18 2.88 -10.04
C PRO A 87 -19.73 4.15 -10.76
N ALA A 88 -19.96 5.34 -10.19
CA ALA A 88 -19.51 6.60 -10.77
C ALA A 88 -17.99 6.69 -10.81
N VAL A 89 -17.33 6.25 -9.73
CA VAL A 89 -15.87 6.15 -9.65
C VAL A 89 -15.34 5.15 -10.68
N ALA A 90 -16.02 4.01 -10.85
CA ALA A 90 -15.67 3.02 -11.89
C ALA A 90 -15.67 3.63 -13.29
N GLY A 91 -16.71 4.39 -13.62
CA GLY A 91 -16.83 5.10 -14.91
C GLY A 91 -15.69 6.11 -15.14
N VAL A 92 -15.34 6.88 -14.12
CA VAL A 92 -14.23 7.84 -14.20
C VAL A 92 -12.90 7.11 -14.41
N ILE A 93 -12.62 6.06 -13.63
CA ILE A 93 -11.39 5.27 -13.75
C ILE A 93 -11.28 4.67 -15.14
N TRP A 94 -12.34 3.99 -15.61
CA TRP A 94 -12.38 3.40 -16.95
C TRP A 94 -12.10 4.44 -18.03
N THR A 95 -12.83 5.56 -18.00
CA THR A 95 -12.67 6.63 -19.00
C THR A 95 -11.25 7.17 -19.01
N ARG A 96 -10.69 7.49 -17.84
CA ARG A 96 -9.32 8.04 -17.74
C ARG A 96 -8.24 7.04 -18.15
N ALA A 97 -8.46 5.76 -17.92
CA ALA A 97 -7.50 4.72 -18.28
C ALA A 97 -7.53 4.38 -19.78
N THR A 98 -8.70 4.55 -20.45
CA THR A 98 -8.91 4.03 -21.81
C THR A 98 -9.08 5.12 -22.88
N THR A 99 -9.30 6.39 -22.52
CA THR A 99 -9.43 7.48 -23.48
C THR A 99 -8.13 7.68 -24.27
N GLY A 100 -8.25 7.71 -25.60
CA GLY A 100 -7.11 7.86 -26.51
C GLY A 100 -6.22 6.62 -26.61
N ARG A 101 -6.66 5.47 -26.07
CA ARG A 101 -5.96 4.19 -26.13
C ARG A 101 -6.53 3.29 -27.22
N ASP A 102 -5.67 2.43 -27.77
CA ASP A 102 -6.09 1.39 -28.69
C ASP A 102 -6.84 0.25 -27.98
N GLU A 103 -7.35 -0.68 -28.76
CA GLU A 103 -8.12 -1.81 -28.26
C GLU A 103 -7.25 -2.78 -27.40
N ALA A 104 -5.98 -2.92 -27.73
CA ALA A 104 -5.07 -3.77 -26.97
C ALA A 104 -4.84 -3.22 -25.55
N ASP A 105 -4.68 -1.92 -25.42
CA ASP A 105 -4.55 -1.25 -24.12
C ASP A 105 -5.85 -1.33 -23.32
N ARG A 106 -7.02 -1.17 -23.98
CA ARG A 106 -8.33 -1.30 -23.30
C ARG A 106 -8.53 -2.68 -22.70
N ARG A 107 -8.09 -3.74 -23.39
CA ARG A 107 -8.16 -5.13 -22.88
C ARG A 107 -7.26 -5.39 -21.67
N ARG A 108 -6.33 -4.51 -21.39
CA ARG A 108 -5.46 -4.57 -20.19
C ARG A 108 -6.15 -4.10 -18.92
N VAL A 109 -7.36 -3.47 -19.05
CA VAL A 109 -8.08 -2.85 -17.94
C VAL A 109 -9.26 -3.72 -17.52
N ASP A 110 -9.30 -4.11 -16.26
CA ASP A 110 -10.40 -4.82 -15.64
C ASP A 110 -10.89 -4.00 -14.43
N VAL A 111 -12.02 -3.31 -14.59
CA VAL A 111 -12.65 -2.50 -13.54
C VAL A 111 -13.92 -3.22 -13.09
N ARG A 112 -14.00 -3.55 -11.82
CA ARG A 112 -15.13 -4.23 -11.21
C ARG A 112 -15.79 -3.38 -10.15
N ILE A 113 -17.10 -3.57 -9.99
CA ILE A 113 -17.89 -2.92 -8.96
C ILE A 113 -18.30 -4.01 -7.98
N ALA A 114 -17.96 -3.83 -6.71
CA ALA A 114 -18.36 -4.76 -5.65
C ALA A 114 -18.52 -4.02 -4.32
N ARG A 115 -19.32 -4.58 -3.42
CA ARG A 115 -19.36 -4.11 -2.03
C ARG A 115 -18.03 -4.41 -1.34
N ALA A 116 -17.73 -3.68 -0.27
CA ALA A 116 -16.47 -3.84 0.47
C ALA A 116 -16.20 -5.30 0.87
N GLU A 117 -17.21 -6.01 1.35
CA GLU A 117 -17.12 -7.41 1.81
C GLU A 117 -16.86 -8.39 0.66
N ALA A 118 -17.24 -8.02 -0.56
CA ALA A 118 -17.11 -8.85 -1.76
C ALA A 118 -15.88 -8.51 -2.60
N THR A 119 -15.04 -7.58 -2.17
CA THR A 119 -13.88 -7.08 -2.93
C THR A 119 -12.96 -8.20 -3.38
N TYR A 120 -12.51 -9.03 -2.45
CA TYR A 120 -11.56 -10.10 -2.79
C TYR A 120 -12.21 -11.29 -3.50
N LEU A 121 -13.51 -11.47 -3.33
CA LEU A 121 -14.29 -12.41 -4.15
C LEU A 121 -14.34 -11.95 -5.62
N ALA A 122 -14.55 -10.65 -5.86
CA ALA A 122 -14.51 -10.09 -7.21
C ALA A 122 -13.13 -10.20 -7.86
N LEU A 123 -12.06 -10.25 -7.07
CA LEU A 123 -10.67 -10.43 -7.52
C LEU A 123 -10.19 -11.89 -7.48
N ALA A 124 -11.03 -12.85 -7.08
CA ALA A 124 -10.60 -14.25 -6.87
C ALA A 124 -9.96 -14.88 -8.11
N HIS A 125 -10.39 -14.47 -9.31
CA HIS A 125 -9.84 -14.92 -10.59
C HIS A 125 -8.40 -14.42 -10.85
N ARG A 126 -7.88 -13.51 -10.03
CA ARG A 126 -6.51 -12.95 -10.09
C ARG A 126 -5.57 -13.52 -9.03
N ARG A 127 -6.01 -14.53 -8.26
CA ARG A 127 -5.16 -15.14 -7.22
C ARG A 127 -3.88 -15.71 -7.81
N GLY A 128 -2.75 -15.31 -7.22
CA GLY A 128 -1.43 -15.78 -7.64
C GLY A 128 -0.86 -15.13 -8.91
N GLU A 129 -1.51 -14.11 -9.49
CA GLU A 129 -1.09 -13.48 -10.75
C GLU A 129 -0.44 -12.10 -10.59
N ALA A 130 -0.72 -11.37 -9.51
CA ALA A 130 -0.35 -9.99 -9.38
C ALA A 130 1.16 -9.80 -9.12
N ALA A 131 1.80 -8.98 -9.94
CA ALA A 131 3.15 -8.51 -9.69
C ALA A 131 3.18 -7.38 -8.64
N LEU A 132 2.10 -6.59 -8.57
CA LEU A 132 1.92 -5.52 -7.60
C LEU A 132 0.47 -5.48 -7.14
N VAL A 133 0.27 -5.48 -5.83
CA VAL A 133 -1.02 -5.18 -5.20
C VAL A 133 -0.85 -3.91 -4.37
N VAL A 134 -1.72 -2.92 -4.56
CA VAL A 134 -1.74 -1.69 -3.78
C VAL A 134 -3.01 -1.67 -2.94
N VAL A 135 -2.85 -1.52 -1.64
CA VAL A 135 -3.93 -1.41 -0.66
C VAL A 135 -3.77 -0.09 0.10
N ARG A 136 -4.84 0.63 0.24
CA ARG A 136 -4.86 1.85 1.06
C ARG A 136 -5.55 1.57 2.38
N ARG A 137 -4.89 1.92 3.47
CA ARG A 137 -5.56 1.98 4.76
C ARG A 137 -6.12 3.37 4.96
N THR A 138 -7.42 3.45 5.07
CA THR A 138 -8.15 4.68 5.38
C THR A 138 -8.53 4.69 6.86
N CYS A 139 -8.65 5.86 7.45
CA CYS A 139 -9.10 6.02 8.84
C CYS A 139 -10.55 5.50 9.05
N GLU A 140 -11.31 5.36 7.97
CA GLU A 140 -12.67 4.81 7.98
C GLU A 140 -12.69 3.27 7.98
N SER A 141 -11.55 2.66 7.63
CA SER A 141 -11.40 1.19 7.64
C SER A 141 -11.09 0.64 9.03
N GLU A 142 -10.94 1.48 10.05
CA GLU A 142 -10.74 1.00 11.41
C GLU A 142 -12.10 0.82 12.09
N PRO A 143 -12.59 -0.42 12.20
CA PRO A 143 -13.73 -0.70 13.06
C PRO A 143 -13.36 -0.31 14.49
N ASN A 144 -14.36 0.16 15.24
CA ASN A 144 -14.27 0.44 16.67
C ASN A 144 -13.18 -0.40 17.33
N VAL A 145 -12.28 0.28 18.05
CA VAL A 145 -11.03 -0.10 18.72
C VAL A 145 -11.02 -1.47 19.47
N THR A 146 -12.08 -2.26 19.41
CA THR A 146 -12.20 -3.54 20.10
C THR A 146 -11.60 -4.74 19.37
N THR A 147 -11.19 -4.60 18.11
CA THR A 147 -10.58 -5.72 17.37
C THR A 147 -9.20 -5.38 16.86
N ILE A 148 -8.24 -5.36 17.78
CA ILE A 148 -6.81 -5.45 17.44
C ILE A 148 -6.54 -6.70 16.55
N ASP A 149 -7.37 -7.73 16.62
CA ASP A 149 -7.28 -8.94 15.81
C ASP A 149 -7.94 -8.82 14.40
N GLY A 150 -8.93 -7.97 14.20
CA GLY A 150 -9.60 -7.84 12.89
C GLY A 150 -8.68 -7.27 11.80
N SER A 151 -7.74 -6.40 12.17
CA SER A 151 -6.76 -5.81 11.22
C SER A 151 -5.73 -6.82 10.72
N LEU A 152 -5.57 -7.96 11.39
CA LEU A 152 -4.54 -8.96 11.09
C LEU A 152 -4.97 -9.92 9.97
N GLN A 153 -6.27 -10.12 9.74
CA GLN A 153 -6.79 -10.94 8.65
C GLN A 153 -6.80 -10.19 7.30
N GLU A 154 -6.77 -8.87 7.34
CA GLU A 154 -6.93 -8.02 6.14
C GLU A 154 -5.79 -8.15 5.12
N LEU A 155 -4.60 -8.60 5.47
CA LEU A 155 -3.49 -8.75 4.51
C LEU A 155 -3.36 -10.15 3.90
N ALA A 156 -4.08 -11.15 4.39
CA ALA A 156 -4.07 -12.50 3.81
C ALA A 156 -4.69 -12.51 2.40
N GLU A 157 -5.81 -11.81 2.21
CA GLU A 157 -6.48 -11.75 0.92
C GLU A 157 -5.65 -11.01 -0.15
N PRO A 158 -5.12 -9.78 0.09
CA PRO A 158 -4.24 -9.15 -0.88
C PRO A 158 -2.95 -9.95 -1.12
N ALA A 159 -2.39 -10.63 -0.11
CA ALA A 159 -1.24 -11.52 -0.28
C ALA A 159 -1.56 -12.73 -1.17
N ALA A 160 -2.80 -13.23 -1.13
CA ALA A 160 -3.23 -14.33 -1.99
C ALA A 160 -3.28 -13.95 -3.47
N LEU A 161 -3.47 -12.66 -3.81
CA LEU A 161 -3.46 -12.17 -5.18
C LEU A 161 -2.04 -12.15 -5.78
N LEU A 162 -1.00 -12.06 -4.96
CA LEU A 162 0.39 -11.93 -5.43
C LEU A 162 0.90 -13.20 -6.08
N ALA A 163 1.56 -13.04 -7.21
CA ALA A 163 2.47 -14.04 -7.75
C ALA A 163 3.71 -14.23 -6.82
N PRO A 164 4.40 -15.37 -6.88
CA PRO A 164 5.71 -15.50 -6.25
C PRO A 164 6.66 -14.39 -6.75
N GLY A 165 7.34 -13.70 -5.82
CA GLY A 165 8.15 -12.52 -6.13
C GLY A 165 7.35 -11.23 -6.33
N GLY A 166 6.02 -11.27 -6.30
CA GLY A 166 5.18 -10.08 -6.35
C GLY A 166 5.25 -9.22 -5.09
N HIS A 167 4.84 -7.97 -5.21
CA HIS A 167 4.93 -6.97 -4.15
C HIS A 167 3.56 -6.51 -3.67
N LEU A 168 3.38 -6.46 -2.35
CA LEU A 168 2.27 -5.74 -1.71
C LEU A 168 2.77 -4.39 -1.23
N VAL A 169 2.08 -3.33 -1.63
CA VAL A 169 2.29 -1.97 -1.12
C VAL A 169 1.09 -1.56 -0.29
N VAL A 170 1.32 -1.32 0.99
CA VAL A 170 0.30 -0.76 1.89
C VAL A 170 0.57 0.73 2.05
N VAL A 171 -0.36 1.54 1.55
CA VAL A 171 -0.32 3.00 1.70
C VAL A 171 -1.04 3.36 2.99
N THR A 172 -0.34 4.00 3.89
CA THR A 172 -0.86 4.36 5.22
C THR A 172 -0.27 5.69 5.70
N GLY A 173 -0.49 6.00 6.94
CA GLY A 173 0.07 7.14 7.63
C GLY A 173 -0.35 7.13 9.08
N LEU A 174 0.11 8.10 9.83
CA LEU A 174 -0.25 8.26 11.23
C LEU A 174 -1.75 8.57 11.35
N HIS A 175 -2.46 7.79 12.13
CA HIS A 175 -3.88 7.99 12.41
C HIS A 175 -4.09 8.66 13.77
N LEU A 176 -5.22 9.33 13.93
CA LEU A 176 -5.67 9.83 15.23
C LEU A 176 -6.84 8.97 15.71
N ILE A 177 -6.61 8.20 16.76
CA ILE A 177 -7.65 7.42 17.43
C ILE A 177 -7.99 8.12 18.75
N GLN A 178 -9.22 8.60 18.89
CA GLN A 178 -9.66 9.37 20.07
C GLN A 178 -8.72 10.54 20.40
N GLY A 179 -8.22 11.25 19.37
CA GLY A 179 -7.31 12.36 19.51
C GLY A 179 -5.86 12.00 19.86
N ARG A 180 -5.51 10.71 19.93
CA ARG A 180 -4.14 10.24 20.18
C ARG A 180 -3.50 9.74 18.88
N PRO A 181 -2.24 10.10 18.62
CA PRO A 181 -1.51 9.54 17.49
C PRO A 181 -1.39 8.01 17.61
N HIS A 182 -1.76 7.31 16.56
CA HIS A 182 -1.62 5.88 16.43
C HIS A 182 -0.78 5.54 15.21
N ASP A 183 0.31 4.82 15.42
CA ASP A 183 1.16 4.30 14.35
C ASP A 183 0.73 2.87 13.96
N PRO A 184 0.16 2.68 12.76
CA PRO A 184 -0.28 1.35 12.32
C PRO A 184 0.87 0.47 11.82
N VAL A 185 2.07 1.03 11.57
CA VAL A 185 3.19 0.34 10.92
C VAL A 185 3.58 -0.97 11.61
N PRO A 186 3.78 -1.02 12.95
CA PRO A 186 4.17 -2.27 13.60
C PRO A 186 3.11 -3.37 13.48
N GLY A 187 1.83 -2.99 13.51
CA GLY A 187 0.70 -3.91 13.33
C GLY A 187 0.67 -4.48 11.91
N LEU A 188 0.83 -3.63 10.90
CA LEU A 188 0.85 -4.02 9.50
C LEU A 188 2.01 -4.94 9.15
N ILE A 189 3.21 -4.70 9.70
CA ILE A 189 4.35 -5.59 9.51
C ILE A 189 4.06 -6.98 10.05
N ARG A 190 3.52 -7.09 11.27
CA ARG A 190 3.13 -8.38 11.86
C ARG A 190 2.04 -9.08 11.06
N ALA A 191 1.04 -8.34 10.57
CA ALA A 191 -0.02 -8.88 9.74
C ALA A 191 0.51 -9.45 8.42
N ALA A 192 1.41 -8.72 7.75
CA ALA A 192 2.05 -9.16 6.52
C ALA A 192 2.89 -10.42 6.73
N GLN A 193 3.67 -10.49 7.81
CA GLN A 193 4.45 -11.67 8.17
C GLN A 193 3.56 -12.90 8.40
N ARG A 194 2.42 -12.76 9.08
CA ARG A 194 1.44 -13.84 9.24
C ARG A 194 0.82 -14.28 7.92
N ALA A 195 0.68 -13.36 6.96
CA ALA A 195 0.25 -13.67 5.60
C ALA A 195 1.36 -14.30 4.72
N GLY A 196 2.52 -14.59 5.29
CA GLY A 196 3.65 -15.19 4.58
C GLY A 196 4.44 -14.21 3.72
N LEU A 197 4.31 -12.91 3.96
CA LEU A 197 5.04 -11.87 3.25
C LEU A 197 6.32 -11.48 4.00
N VAL A 198 7.34 -11.10 3.23
CA VAL A 198 8.60 -10.57 3.76
C VAL A 198 8.58 -9.05 3.63
N TYR A 199 8.84 -8.36 4.73
CA TYR A 199 9.00 -6.91 4.72
C TYR A 199 10.29 -6.52 4.01
N LEU A 200 10.19 -5.62 3.04
CA LEU A 200 11.33 -5.13 2.27
C LEU A 200 11.76 -3.73 2.69
N GLN A 201 10.82 -2.79 2.72
CA GLN A 201 11.18 -1.39 2.83
C GLN A 201 10.01 -0.53 3.34
N HIS A 202 10.36 0.54 4.06
CA HIS A 202 9.48 1.66 4.36
C HIS A 202 9.89 2.87 3.49
N ILE A 203 8.93 3.41 2.76
CA ILE A 203 9.12 4.59 1.93
C ILE A 203 8.25 5.71 2.47
N VAL A 204 8.87 6.85 2.75
CA VAL A 204 8.16 8.09 3.06
C VAL A 204 7.98 8.87 1.76
N ALA A 205 6.75 8.85 1.22
CA ALA A 205 6.39 9.59 0.01
C ALA A 205 6.00 11.02 0.37
N VAL A 206 6.87 11.97 0.10
CA VAL A 206 6.70 13.37 0.45
C VAL A 206 6.00 14.12 -0.68
N TYR A 207 4.87 14.75 -0.36
CA TYR A 207 4.07 15.55 -1.29
C TYR A 207 4.47 17.02 -1.21
N GLY A 208 5.22 17.46 -2.17
CA GLY A 208 5.57 18.86 -2.30
C GLY A 208 7.03 19.08 -2.68
N PRO A 209 7.33 20.22 -3.31
CA PRO A 209 8.69 20.58 -3.64
C PRO A 209 9.46 20.93 -2.37
N ILE A 210 10.72 20.53 -2.30
CA ILE A 210 11.65 21.03 -1.31
C ILE A 210 12.21 22.36 -1.80
N ARG A 211 11.95 23.45 -1.07
CA ARG A 211 12.52 24.77 -1.34
C ARG A 211 13.28 25.24 -0.12
N ARG A 212 14.51 25.68 -0.29
CA ARG A 212 15.38 26.22 0.80
C ARG A 212 15.44 25.33 2.03
N ARG A 213 15.59 24.00 1.85
CA ARG A 213 15.59 22.97 2.90
C ARG A 213 14.26 22.83 3.67
N GLN A 214 13.17 23.37 3.15
CA GLN A 214 11.83 23.20 3.72
C GLN A 214 10.93 22.51 2.72
N ILE A 215 10.10 21.62 3.22
CA ILE A 215 9.03 21.04 2.41
C ILE A 215 7.96 22.11 2.27
N VAL A 216 7.77 22.61 1.05
CA VAL A 216 6.68 23.53 0.77
C VAL A 216 5.44 22.67 0.52
N SER A 217 4.61 22.51 1.54
CA SER A 217 3.35 21.83 1.41
C SER A 217 2.47 22.58 0.41
N SER A 218 2.20 21.96 -0.73
CA SER A 218 1.16 22.44 -1.65
C SER A 218 -0.18 21.97 -1.10
N LEU A 219 -0.65 22.60 -0.03
CA LEU A 219 -1.94 22.27 0.54
C LEU A 219 -3.03 22.50 -0.50
N LEU A 220 -3.77 21.46 -0.77
CA LEU A 220 -5.02 21.58 -1.47
C LEU A 220 -5.99 22.47 -0.65
N PRO A 221 -6.77 23.32 -1.28
CA PRO A 221 -7.69 24.25 -0.57
C PRO A 221 -8.59 23.54 0.46
N ALA A 222 -9.02 22.31 0.17
CA ALA A 222 -9.82 21.50 1.09
C ALA A 222 -9.05 21.10 2.36
N GLN A 223 -7.75 20.76 2.24
CA GLN A 223 -6.93 20.42 3.41
C GLN A 223 -6.62 21.66 4.26
N SER A 224 -6.46 22.82 3.64
CA SER A 224 -6.29 24.06 4.40
C SER A 224 -7.55 24.49 5.15
N ALA A 225 -8.73 24.22 4.61
CA ALA A 225 -10.01 24.46 5.28
C ALA A 225 -10.23 23.49 6.46
N LEU A 226 -9.91 22.20 6.27
CA LEU A 226 -9.97 21.19 7.33
C LEU A 226 -8.95 21.52 8.46
N SER A 227 -7.75 21.97 8.10
CA SER A 227 -6.76 22.39 9.09
C SER A 227 -7.21 23.58 9.92
N LYS A 228 -7.93 24.54 9.31
CA LYS A 228 -8.53 25.66 10.05
C LYS A 228 -9.64 25.22 10.98
N ALA A 229 -10.47 24.24 10.57
CA ALA A 229 -11.50 23.66 11.40
C ALA A 229 -10.93 22.83 12.56
N GLN A 230 -9.82 22.13 12.33
CA GLN A 230 -9.10 21.34 13.34
C GLN A 230 -8.27 22.20 14.30
N ALA A 231 -7.87 23.42 13.89
CA ALA A 231 -7.14 24.37 14.75
C ALA A 231 -7.93 24.80 16.01
N VAL A 232 -9.20 24.43 16.08
CA VAL A 232 -10.04 24.67 17.27
C VAL A 232 -9.78 23.64 18.38
N SER A 233 -9.09 22.52 18.09
CA SER A 233 -8.74 21.52 19.11
C SER A 233 -7.33 21.80 19.65
N PRO A 234 -7.15 22.14 20.93
CA PRO A 234 -5.84 22.45 21.52
C PRO A 234 -4.88 21.25 21.59
N TYR A 235 -5.32 20.07 21.17
CA TYR A 235 -4.57 18.82 21.29
C TYR A 235 -4.07 18.23 19.96
N VAL A 236 -4.33 18.88 18.84
CA VAL A 236 -3.87 18.40 17.54
C VAL A 236 -2.83 19.36 17.00
N PRO A 237 -1.55 18.96 16.87
CA PRO A 237 -0.61 19.76 16.13
C PRO A 237 -1.18 19.96 14.73
N THR A 238 -1.28 21.19 14.28
CA THR A 238 -1.64 21.61 12.92
C THR A 238 -0.59 21.18 11.88
N ALA A 239 0.09 20.08 12.11
CA ALA A 239 1.03 19.50 11.17
C ALA A 239 0.22 18.86 10.06
N LEU A 240 0.10 19.60 8.98
CA LEU A 240 -0.42 19.10 7.71
C LEU A 240 0.41 17.91 7.29
N ARG A 241 -0.26 16.81 6.91
CA ARG A 241 0.45 15.67 6.39
C ARG A 241 1.14 16.04 5.08
N ALA A 242 2.45 16.07 5.14
CA ALA A 242 3.29 16.31 3.99
C ALA A 242 3.71 15.00 3.29
N HIS A 243 3.34 13.85 3.82
CA HIS A 243 3.76 12.54 3.31
C HIS A 243 2.72 11.45 3.54
N ALA A 244 2.86 10.37 2.78
CA ALA A 244 2.28 9.08 3.08
C ALA A 244 3.39 8.07 3.37
N ASP A 245 3.06 7.05 4.13
CA ASP A 245 3.93 5.92 4.40
C ASP A 245 3.57 4.78 3.47
N LEU A 246 4.57 4.26 2.77
CA LEU A 246 4.44 3.10 1.89
C LEU A 246 5.23 1.95 2.49
N LEU A 247 4.53 0.92 2.91
CA LEU A 247 5.16 -0.31 3.39
C LEU A 247 5.20 -1.30 2.24
N ILE A 248 6.40 -1.70 1.84
CA ILE A 248 6.60 -2.66 0.75
C ILE A 248 6.93 -4.02 1.33
N PHE A 249 6.16 -5.00 0.90
CA PHE A 249 6.35 -6.41 1.21
C PHE A 249 6.52 -7.21 -0.09
N THR A 250 7.14 -8.37 -0.01
CA THR A 250 7.21 -9.31 -1.13
C THR A 250 6.70 -10.68 -0.73
N LYS A 251 6.05 -11.36 -1.67
CA LYS A 251 5.74 -12.78 -1.54
C LYS A 251 6.99 -13.58 -1.94
N PRO A 252 7.62 -14.33 -1.04
CA PRO A 252 8.81 -15.08 -1.37
C PRO A 252 8.53 -16.10 -2.48
N HIS A 253 9.55 -16.35 -3.30
CA HIS A 253 9.51 -17.53 -4.16
C HIS A 253 9.46 -18.75 -3.23
N ARG A 254 8.54 -19.69 -3.50
CA ARG A 254 8.51 -20.95 -2.75
C ARG A 254 9.92 -21.56 -2.88
N PRO A 255 10.62 -21.83 -1.78
CA PRO A 255 11.87 -22.57 -1.90
C PRO A 255 11.56 -23.87 -2.64
N PRO A 256 12.42 -24.32 -3.57
CA PRO A 256 12.27 -25.64 -4.14
C PRO A 256 12.07 -26.57 -2.95
N ALA A 257 11.03 -27.43 -3.02
CA ALA A 257 10.75 -28.39 -1.97
C ALA A 257 12.10 -29.04 -1.66
N SER A 258 12.59 -28.91 -0.41
CA SER A 258 13.82 -29.52 0.01
C SER A 258 13.72 -30.99 -0.39
N ALA A 259 14.56 -31.40 -1.34
CA ALA A 259 14.67 -32.78 -1.75
C ALA A 259 14.82 -33.55 -0.42
N GLY A 260 13.84 -34.39 -0.13
CA GLY A 260 13.79 -35.11 1.12
C GLY A 260 15.17 -35.73 1.35
N ILE A 261 15.72 -35.46 2.52
CA ILE A 261 16.88 -36.20 3.02
C ILE A 261 16.40 -37.64 3.02
N CYS A 262 16.91 -38.40 2.04
CA CYS A 262 16.74 -39.83 2.03
C CYS A 262 17.30 -40.34 3.36
N PRO A 263 16.54 -40.98 4.24
CA PRO A 263 17.13 -41.66 5.39
C PRO A 263 17.92 -42.83 4.79
N CYS A 264 19.23 -42.62 4.57
CA CYS A 264 20.14 -43.71 4.29
C CYS A 264 20.09 -44.64 5.50
N GLY A 265 19.62 -45.86 5.27
CA GLY A 265 19.51 -46.88 6.27
C GLY A 265 20.83 -47.09 6.99
N GLU A 266 20.76 -47.15 8.29
CA GLU A 266 21.74 -47.84 9.11
C GLU A 266 21.61 -49.33 8.81
N GLU A 267 22.56 -49.82 8.05
CA GLU A 267 22.74 -51.25 7.84
C GLU A 267 23.58 -51.78 9.05
N GLU A 268 22.93 -52.56 9.87
CA GLU A 268 23.56 -53.32 10.98
C GLU A 268 24.65 -54.26 10.42
N ALA A 269 25.79 -54.21 11.07
CA ALA A 269 26.78 -55.28 11.09
C ALA A 269 27.36 -55.45 12.51
#